data_ba26cc6273f070a98704a83e5a0f6f24
#
_entry.id   ba26cc6273f070a98704a83e5a0f6f24
#
_cell.length_a   1.000
_cell.length_b   1.000
_cell.length_c   1.000
_cell.angle_alpha   90.00
_cell.angle_beta   90.00
_cell.angle_gamma   90.00
#
_symmetry.space_group_name_H-M   'P 1'
#
loop_
_entity.id
_entity.type
_entity.pdbx_description
1 polymer ?
#
loop_
_entity_poly.entity_id
_entity_poly.type
_entity_poly.pdbx_seq_one_letter_code
_entity_poly.pdbx_strand_id
1 'polypeptide(L)'
;MGVTITKAHFTDRAEATRIIEQQGLFARDGAMDSGDLEDIHWHKTSLLIYVLTGTFETKDVASNELLLASAGDCISIPSRTLHAARCPERATYVVGFESADAARNFKPELPNDLDSTDV
;
A
#
# COMPACT_ATOMS: atom_id res chain seq x y z
N MET A 1 -6.18 11.62 6.28
CA MET A 1 -6.40 11.63 4.85
C MET A 1 -5.22 11.17 4.03
N GLY A 2 -4.03 11.16 4.54
CA GLY A 2 -2.88 10.60 3.82
C GLY A 2 -2.64 9.14 4.14
N VAL A 3 -1.41 8.72 3.94
CA VAL A 3 -0.97 7.37 4.28
C VAL A 3 -0.96 7.20 5.80
N THR A 4 -1.46 6.07 6.27
CA THR A 4 -1.45 5.76 7.70
C THR A 4 -0.98 4.33 7.92
N ILE A 5 -0.48 4.04 9.14
CA ILE A 5 -0.07 2.69 9.52
C ILE A 5 -0.80 2.30 10.79
N THR A 6 -1.35 1.08 10.80
CA THR A 6 -1.88 0.44 12.00
C THR A 6 -0.87 -0.61 12.42
N LYS A 7 -0.29 -0.43 13.61
CA LYS A 7 0.75 -1.33 14.13
C LYS A 7 0.14 -2.60 14.71
N ALA A 8 0.86 -3.71 14.58
CA ALA A 8 0.50 -4.99 15.19
C ALA A 8 -0.96 -5.37 14.92
N HIS A 9 -1.39 -5.20 13.68
CA HIS A 9 -2.78 -5.34 13.29
C HIS A 9 -3.19 -6.80 13.05
N PHE A 10 -2.23 -7.66 12.75
CA PHE A 10 -2.48 -9.06 12.44
C PHE A 10 -1.22 -9.88 12.73
N THR A 11 -1.31 -11.21 12.69
CA THR A 11 -0.17 -12.08 13.05
C THR A 11 0.36 -12.90 11.88
N ASP A 12 -0.45 -13.29 10.90
CA ASP A 12 0.01 -14.11 9.80
C ASP A 12 -0.80 -13.86 8.53
N ARG A 13 -0.38 -14.52 7.45
CA ARG A 13 -1.00 -14.38 6.14
C ARG A 13 -2.48 -14.77 6.14
N ALA A 14 -2.82 -15.86 6.82
CA ALA A 14 -4.20 -16.35 6.84
C ALA A 14 -5.11 -15.31 7.50
N GLU A 15 -4.65 -14.72 8.60
CA GLU A 15 -5.41 -13.69 9.28
C GLU A 15 -5.54 -12.43 8.41
N ALA A 16 -4.46 -12.00 7.77
CA ALA A 16 -4.51 -10.83 6.89
C ALA A 16 -5.52 -11.04 5.76
N THR A 17 -5.47 -12.20 5.11
CA THR A 17 -6.38 -12.52 4.01
C THR A 17 -7.84 -12.51 4.50
N ARG A 18 -8.09 -13.10 5.67
CA ARG A 18 -9.43 -13.12 6.25
C ARG A 18 -9.94 -11.71 6.53
N ILE A 19 -9.10 -10.86 7.11
CA ILE A 19 -9.47 -9.49 7.41
C ILE A 19 -9.83 -8.73 6.13
N ILE A 20 -9.01 -8.91 5.08
CA ILE A 20 -9.26 -8.29 3.78
C ILE A 20 -10.61 -8.74 3.23
N GLU A 21 -10.86 -10.05 3.22
CA GLU A 21 -12.08 -10.60 2.64
C GLU A 21 -13.32 -10.24 3.45
N GLN A 22 -13.19 -10.15 4.77
CA GLN A 22 -14.31 -9.73 5.63
C GLN A 22 -14.75 -8.30 5.37
N GLN A 23 -13.86 -7.48 4.84
CA GLN A 23 -14.18 -6.10 4.46
C GLN A 23 -14.75 -6.01 3.04
N GLY A 24 -14.92 -7.13 2.35
CA GLY A 24 -15.39 -7.13 0.98
C GLY A 24 -14.32 -6.75 -0.03
N LEU A 25 -13.05 -6.80 0.37
CA LEU A 25 -11.92 -6.44 -0.49
C LEU A 25 -11.35 -7.68 -1.16
N PHE A 26 -10.57 -7.45 -2.21
CA PHE A 26 -9.90 -8.51 -2.96
C PHE A 26 -8.44 -8.60 -2.52
N ALA A 27 -7.99 -9.79 -2.08
CA ALA A 27 -6.63 -10.02 -1.59
C ALA A 27 -5.71 -10.50 -2.71
N ARG A 28 -4.50 -9.94 -2.77
CA ARG A 28 -3.48 -10.37 -3.72
C ARG A 28 -2.10 -10.27 -3.08
N ASP A 29 -1.30 -11.32 -3.24
CA ASP A 29 0.06 -11.35 -2.70
C ASP A 29 0.97 -10.42 -3.48
N GLY A 30 1.97 -9.86 -2.78
CA GLY A 30 2.98 -9.03 -3.40
C GLY A 30 4.32 -9.16 -2.70
N ALA A 31 5.34 -8.66 -3.35
CA ALA A 31 6.70 -8.64 -2.80
C ALA A 31 7.46 -7.47 -3.40
N MET A 32 8.45 -7.00 -2.65
CA MET A 32 9.34 -5.92 -3.10
C MET A 32 10.73 -6.24 -2.60
N ASP A 33 11.71 -6.18 -3.50
CA ASP A 33 13.08 -6.54 -3.16
C ASP A 33 13.80 -5.43 -2.40
N SER A 34 14.81 -5.83 -1.63
CA SER A 34 15.64 -4.87 -0.91
C SER A 34 16.26 -3.87 -1.88
N GLY A 35 16.14 -2.59 -1.56
CA GLY A 35 16.66 -1.52 -2.38
C GLY A 35 15.72 -1.03 -3.47
N ASP A 36 14.60 -1.70 -3.70
CA ASP A 36 13.63 -1.25 -4.69
C ASP A 36 13.02 0.10 -4.27
N LEU A 37 12.80 0.95 -5.26
CA LEU A 37 12.24 2.27 -5.08
C LEU A 37 11.06 2.46 -6.01
N GLU A 38 10.01 3.11 -5.51
CA GLU A 38 8.92 3.60 -6.34
C GLU A 38 8.87 5.10 -6.19
N ASP A 39 9.04 5.82 -7.29
CA ASP A 39 8.99 7.27 -7.29
C ASP A 39 7.59 7.77 -6.93
N ILE A 40 7.48 9.06 -6.63
CA ILE A 40 6.20 9.66 -6.27
C ILE A 40 5.15 9.36 -7.34
N HIS A 41 4.03 8.80 -6.88
CA HIS A 41 2.93 8.40 -7.75
C HIS A 41 1.64 8.35 -6.93
N TRP A 42 0.53 8.03 -7.59
CA TRP A 42 -0.76 7.80 -6.94
C TRP A 42 -1.48 6.68 -7.66
N HIS A 43 -2.53 6.14 -7.06
CA HIS A 43 -3.35 5.09 -7.65
C HIS A 43 -4.81 5.49 -7.64
N LYS A 44 -5.56 5.00 -8.61
CA LYS A 44 -7.01 5.25 -8.69
C LYS A 44 -7.78 4.49 -7.61
N THR A 45 -7.21 3.40 -7.10
CA THR A 45 -7.84 2.58 -6.08
C THR A 45 -7.16 2.81 -4.73
N SER A 46 -7.92 2.64 -3.64
CA SER A 46 -7.35 2.61 -2.30
C SER A 46 -6.71 1.26 -2.05
N LEU A 47 -5.64 1.24 -1.25
CA LEU A 47 -4.90 0.02 -0.94
C LEU A 47 -4.76 -0.16 0.56
N LEU A 48 -4.84 -1.41 1.02
CA LEU A 48 -4.39 -1.82 2.35
C LEU A 48 -3.28 -2.83 2.14
N ILE A 49 -2.09 -2.53 2.68
CA ILE A 49 -0.92 -3.41 2.52
C ILE A 49 -0.60 -4.04 3.87
N TYR A 50 -0.76 -5.36 3.96
CA TYR A 50 -0.52 -6.13 5.18
C TYR A 50 0.87 -6.76 5.08
N VAL A 51 1.85 -6.21 5.80
CA VAL A 51 3.25 -6.65 5.71
C VAL A 51 3.44 -7.95 6.45
N LEU A 52 3.97 -8.96 5.74
CA LEU A 52 4.22 -10.29 6.31
C LEU A 52 5.66 -10.45 6.77
N THR A 53 6.62 -10.00 5.98
CA THR A 53 8.05 -10.09 6.30
C THR A 53 8.76 -8.83 5.82
N GLY A 54 9.91 -8.53 6.41
CA GLY A 54 10.73 -7.42 6.01
C GLY A 54 10.21 -6.07 6.47
N THR A 55 10.63 -5.02 5.77
CA THR A 55 10.22 -3.65 6.07
C THR A 55 9.78 -2.95 4.78
N PHE A 56 8.80 -2.07 4.93
CA PHE A 56 8.25 -1.32 3.81
C PHE A 56 8.08 0.12 4.25
N GLU A 57 8.74 1.04 3.56
CA GLU A 57 8.71 2.45 3.92
C GLU A 57 7.91 3.24 2.88
N THR A 58 6.98 4.04 3.35
CA THR A 58 6.13 4.86 2.49
C THR A 58 6.28 6.32 2.89
N LYS A 59 6.49 7.18 1.90
CA LYS A 59 6.51 8.63 2.14
C LYS A 59 5.18 9.21 1.70
N ASP A 60 4.51 9.89 2.63
CA ASP A 60 3.30 10.64 2.32
C ASP A 60 3.71 12.04 1.89
N VAL A 61 3.47 12.37 0.62
CA VAL A 61 3.98 13.62 0.06
C VAL A 61 3.35 14.84 0.72
N ALA A 62 2.05 14.81 0.98
CA ALA A 62 1.34 15.96 1.56
C ALA A 62 1.87 16.35 2.93
N SER A 63 2.14 15.38 3.79
CA SER A 63 2.65 15.63 5.15
C SER A 63 4.17 15.58 5.22
N ASN A 64 4.82 15.05 4.19
CA ASN A 64 6.26 14.80 4.14
C ASN A 64 6.72 13.78 5.20
N GLU A 65 5.81 12.94 5.69
CA GLU A 65 6.12 11.92 6.68
C GLU A 65 6.66 10.66 6.03
N LEU A 66 7.65 10.05 6.69
CA LEU A 66 8.14 8.72 6.34
C LEU A 66 7.53 7.72 7.33
N LEU A 67 6.82 6.73 6.80
CA LEU A 67 6.10 5.74 7.60
C LEU A 67 6.72 4.37 7.34
N LEU A 68 7.28 3.76 8.38
CA LEU A 68 7.93 2.46 8.26
C LEU A 68 7.03 1.36 8.83
N ALA A 69 6.73 0.38 8.01
CA ALA A 69 5.94 -0.78 8.40
C ALA A 69 6.81 -2.03 8.43
N SER A 70 6.52 -2.92 9.35
CA SER A 70 7.20 -4.21 9.46
C SER A 70 6.16 -5.31 9.65
N ALA A 71 6.61 -6.54 9.84
CA ALA A 71 5.71 -7.70 9.94
C ALA A 71 4.60 -7.45 10.97
N GLY A 72 3.35 -7.64 10.55
CA GLY A 72 2.19 -7.43 11.40
C GLY A 72 1.52 -6.08 11.24
N ASP A 73 2.14 -5.15 10.52
CA ASP A 73 1.59 -3.80 10.34
C ASP A 73 0.77 -3.71 9.05
N CYS A 74 -0.22 -2.82 9.07
CA CYS A 74 -1.05 -2.55 7.89
C CYS A 74 -0.86 -1.10 7.47
N ILE A 75 -0.54 -0.90 6.19
CA ILE A 75 -0.42 0.44 5.60
C ILE A 75 -1.70 0.73 4.82
N SER A 76 -2.31 1.87 5.10
CA SER A 76 -3.47 2.33 4.34
C SER A 76 -3.06 3.47 3.42
N ILE A 77 -3.27 3.29 2.12
CA ILE A 77 -2.98 4.31 1.11
C ILE A 77 -4.30 4.63 0.40
N PRO A 78 -4.96 5.74 0.76
CA PRO A 78 -6.21 6.11 0.10
C PRO A 78 -6.00 6.39 -1.38
N SER A 79 -7.05 6.22 -2.18
CA SER A 79 -6.99 6.53 -3.60
C SER A 79 -6.57 7.99 -3.79
N ARG A 80 -5.87 8.26 -4.91
CA ARG A 80 -5.47 9.62 -5.32
C ARG A 80 -4.56 10.31 -4.29
N THR A 81 -3.77 9.54 -3.56
CA THR A 81 -2.81 10.07 -2.57
C THR A 81 -1.40 9.95 -3.13
N LEU A 82 -0.71 11.10 -3.27
CA LEU A 82 0.68 11.10 -3.72
C LEU A 82 1.56 10.50 -2.65
N HIS A 83 2.34 9.50 -3.03
CA HIS A 83 3.25 8.80 -2.12
C HIS A 83 4.41 8.21 -2.90
N ALA A 84 5.46 7.84 -2.17
CA ALA A 84 6.60 7.11 -2.71
C ALA A 84 6.86 5.93 -1.79
N ALA A 85 7.54 4.91 -2.29
CA ALA A 85 7.81 3.72 -1.50
C ALA A 85 9.25 3.29 -1.66
N ARG A 86 9.77 2.67 -0.61
CA ARG A 86 11.11 2.11 -0.60
C ARG A 86 11.11 0.85 0.26
N CYS A 87 11.91 -0.13 -0.12
CA CYS A 87 12.02 -1.37 0.63
C CYS A 87 13.43 -1.51 1.21
N PRO A 88 13.64 -1.13 2.48
CA PRO A 88 14.96 -1.28 3.10
C PRO A 88 15.38 -2.74 3.20
N GLU A 89 14.44 -3.63 3.51
CA GLU A 89 14.65 -5.07 3.54
C GLU A 89 13.55 -5.73 2.72
N ARG A 90 13.89 -6.79 1.97
CA ARG A 90 12.91 -7.47 1.13
C ARG A 90 11.64 -7.74 1.93
N ALA A 91 10.52 -7.33 1.38
CA ALA A 91 9.23 -7.45 2.03
C ALA A 91 8.29 -8.34 1.23
N THR A 92 7.51 -9.14 1.93
CA THR A 92 6.36 -9.83 1.34
C THR A 92 5.11 -9.31 2.03
N TYR A 93 3.99 -9.27 1.32
CA TYR A 93 2.78 -8.67 1.87
C TYR A 93 1.55 -9.18 1.12
N VAL A 94 0.39 -8.92 1.70
CA VAL A 94 -0.90 -9.14 1.04
C VAL A 94 -1.54 -7.78 0.86
N VAL A 95 -2.00 -7.50 -0.35
CA VAL A 95 -2.66 -6.22 -0.65
C VAL A 95 -4.15 -6.44 -0.72
N GLY A 96 -4.93 -5.59 -0.04
CA GLY A 96 -6.37 -5.54 -0.17
C GLY A 96 -6.75 -4.46 -1.16
N PHE A 97 -7.37 -4.86 -2.28
CA PHE A 97 -7.88 -3.96 -3.31
C PHE A 97 -9.39 -3.80 -3.16
N GLU A 98 -9.92 -2.71 -3.69
CA GLU A 98 -11.37 -2.46 -3.64
C GLU A 98 -12.17 -3.53 -4.38
N SER A 99 -11.57 -4.16 -5.41
CA SER A 99 -12.22 -5.21 -6.20
C SER A 99 -11.17 -5.97 -6.98
N ALA A 100 -11.57 -7.10 -7.57
CA ALA A 100 -10.70 -7.85 -8.49
C ALA A 100 -10.34 -7.02 -9.70
N ASP A 101 -11.27 -6.20 -10.20
CA ASP A 101 -11.00 -5.30 -11.32
C ASP A 101 -9.97 -4.25 -10.95
N ALA A 102 -10.06 -3.69 -9.75
CA ALA A 102 -9.09 -2.70 -9.28
C ALA A 102 -7.69 -3.31 -9.21
N ALA A 103 -7.59 -4.58 -8.75
CA ALA A 103 -6.32 -5.28 -8.71
C ALA A 103 -5.76 -5.52 -10.10
N ARG A 104 -6.63 -5.92 -11.04
CA ARG A 104 -6.22 -6.22 -12.41
C ARG A 104 -5.73 -4.97 -13.14
N ASN A 105 -6.34 -3.83 -12.87
CA ASN A 105 -6.02 -2.55 -13.53
C ASN A 105 -5.06 -1.68 -12.72
N PHE A 106 -4.55 -2.22 -11.63
CA PHE A 106 -3.68 -1.48 -10.73
C PHE A 106 -2.38 -1.08 -11.42
N LYS A 107 -2.04 0.20 -11.33
CA LYS A 107 -0.79 0.74 -11.84
C LYS A 107 -0.49 2.07 -11.16
N PRO A 108 0.79 2.49 -11.12
CA PRO A 108 1.12 3.82 -10.66
C PRO A 108 0.70 4.87 -11.69
N GLU A 109 0.18 5.99 -11.22
CA GLU A 109 -0.18 7.13 -12.06
C GLU A 109 0.84 8.24 -11.84
N LEU A 110 1.09 9.03 -12.87
CA LEU A 110 2.06 10.12 -12.80
C LEU A 110 1.54 11.29 -11.94
N PRO A 111 2.39 11.93 -11.14
CA PRO A 111 1.93 13.04 -10.29
C PRO A 111 1.19 14.14 -11.03
N ASN A 112 1.63 14.47 -12.25
CA ASN A 112 0.99 15.54 -13.03
C ASN A 112 -0.44 15.21 -13.42
N ASP A 113 -0.76 13.93 -13.56
CA ASP A 113 -2.10 13.50 -13.95
C ASP A 113 -3.12 13.72 -12.84
N LEU A 114 -2.68 13.74 -11.58
CA LEU A 114 -3.57 13.97 -10.46
C LEU A 114 -4.19 15.37 -10.53
N ASP A 115 -3.38 16.37 -10.85
CA ASP A 115 -3.86 17.74 -10.97
C ASP A 115 -4.93 17.85 -12.06
N SER A 116 -4.75 17.16 -13.18
CA SER A 116 -5.71 17.16 -14.28
C SER A 116 -7.06 16.59 -13.88
N THR A 117 -7.07 15.63 -12.97
CA THR A 117 -8.30 14.95 -12.59
C THR A 117 -9.07 15.68 -11.50
N ASP A 118 -8.46 16.64 -10.85
CA ASP A 118 -9.08 17.40 -9.77
C ASP A 118 -9.91 18.58 -10.25
N VAL A 119 -9.85 18.86 -11.51
CA VAL A 119 -10.50 20.04 -12.08
C VAL A 119 -11.96 19.78 -12.46
#